data_e6e0912da08abb173a13841784922d2f
#
_entry.id   e6e0912da08abb173a13841784922d2f
#
_cell.length_a   1.000
_cell.length_b   1.000
_cell.length_c   1.000
_cell.angle_alpha   90.00
_cell.angle_beta   90.00
_cell.angle_gamma   90.00
#
_symmetry.space_group_name_H-M   'P 1'
#
loop_
_entity.id
_entity.type
_entity.pdbx_description
1 polymer ?
#
loop_
_entity_poly.entity_id
_entity_poly.type
_entity_poly.pdbx_seq_one_letter_code
_entity_poly.pdbx_strand_id
1 'polypeptide(L)'
;MSYKILLTDNFKKEAKILSKKYSSLKIELAELFSELENNPIKGIPLGNNVYKIRLAIASKNKGKSGGARILSFVKVLETAVLLFAIYSKGERESISQKEIEQLLNEYL
;
A
#
# COMPACT_ATOMS: atom_id res chain seq x y z
N MET A 1 1.04 -9.79 -19.04
CA MET A 1 0.11 -8.65 -19.03
C MET A 1 0.36 -7.79 -17.80
N SER A 2 0.47 -6.49 -18.01
CA SER A 2 0.86 -5.58 -16.95
C SER A 2 -0.36 -4.94 -16.29
N TYR A 3 -0.38 -4.92 -14.95
CA TYR A 3 -1.45 -4.27 -14.19
C TYR A 3 -1.15 -2.78 -14.04
N LYS A 4 -2.19 -1.96 -14.14
CA LYS A 4 -2.07 -0.52 -13.85
C LYS A 4 -2.04 -0.31 -12.35
N ILE A 5 -1.20 0.61 -11.89
CA ILE A 5 -1.13 0.96 -10.48
C ILE A 5 -1.85 2.28 -10.28
N LEU A 6 -2.94 2.24 -9.51
CA LEU A 6 -3.77 3.40 -9.24
C LEU A 6 -3.61 3.78 -7.76
N LEU A 7 -3.55 5.08 -7.50
CA LEU A 7 -3.38 5.59 -6.14
C LEU A 7 -4.59 6.45 -5.78
N THR A 8 -5.21 6.16 -4.62
CA THR A 8 -6.29 7.03 -4.14
C THR A 8 -5.70 8.33 -3.59
N ASP A 9 -6.54 9.35 -3.44
CA ASP A 9 -6.09 10.60 -2.82
C ASP A 9 -5.61 10.36 -1.39
N ASN A 10 -6.28 9.47 -0.67
CA ASN A 10 -5.86 9.11 0.68
C ASN A 10 -4.46 8.51 0.69
N PHE A 11 -4.18 7.58 -0.23
CA PHE A 11 -2.85 6.99 -0.33
C PHE A 11 -1.79 8.05 -0.63
N LYS A 12 -2.06 8.92 -1.59
CA LYS A 12 -1.11 9.98 -1.97
C LYS A 12 -0.79 10.89 -0.79
N LYS A 13 -1.81 11.26 -0.02
CA LYS A 13 -1.66 12.10 1.16
C LYS A 13 -0.81 11.43 2.22
N GLU A 14 -1.13 10.19 2.56
CA GLU A 14 -0.39 9.44 3.57
C GLU A 14 1.05 9.18 3.14
N ALA A 15 1.25 8.82 1.88
CA ALA A 15 2.59 8.56 1.34
C ALA A 15 3.46 9.82 1.36
N LYS A 16 2.87 10.98 1.06
CA LYS A 16 3.59 12.25 1.09
C LYS A 16 4.07 12.57 2.50
N ILE A 17 3.21 12.39 3.49
CA ILE A 17 3.56 12.65 4.89
C ILE A 17 4.70 11.72 5.32
N LEU A 18 4.60 10.43 5.02
CA LEU A 18 5.63 9.46 5.40
C LEU A 18 6.94 9.68 4.64
N SER A 19 6.87 10.12 3.39
CA SER A 19 8.09 10.38 2.59
C SER A 19 8.90 11.53 3.14
N LYS A 20 8.25 12.49 3.79
CA LYS A 20 8.96 13.58 4.45
C LYS A 20 9.71 13.10 5.68
N LYS A 21 9.16 12.09 6.35
CA LYS A 21 9.76 11.52 7.55
C LYS A 21 10.84 10.48 7.22
N TYR A 22 10.65 9.70 6.17
CA TYR A 22 11.56 8.63 5.79
C TYR A 22 12.04 8.83 4.36
N SER A 23 13.28 9.32 4.21
CA SER A 23 13.81 9.75 2.91
C SER A 23 13.91 8.65 1.86
N SER A 24 14.04 7.38 2.26
CA SER A 24 14.15 6.27 1.31
C SER A 24 12.81 5.81 0.76
N LEU A 25 11.70 6.27 1.34
CA LEU A 25 10.38 5.72 1.01
C LEU A 25 9.99 5.90 -0.46
N LYS A 26 10.31 7.04 -1.06
CA LYS A 26 9.96 7.29 -2.47
C LYS A 26 10.56 6.24 -3.39
N ILE A 27 11.81 5.86 -3.15
CA ILE A 27 12.49 4.86 -3.95
C ILE A 27 11.84 3.49 -3.74
N GLU A 28 11.56 3.15 -2.50
CA GLU A 28 10.95 1.87 -2.16
C GLU A 28 9.54 1.74 -2.74
N LEU A 29 8.78 2.83 -2.74
CA LEU A 29 7.46 2.83 -3.37
C LEU A 29 7.54 2.64 -4.88
N ALA A 30 8.51 3.31 -5.53
CA ALA A 30 8.68 3.16 -6.97
C ALA A 30 9.01 1.71 -7.34
N GLU A 31 9.87 1.07 -6.55
CA GLU A 31 10.21 -0.33 -6.76
C GLU A 31 8.99 -1.23 -6.55
N LEU A 32 8.19 -0.96 -5.52
CA LEU A 32 6.97 -1.71 -5.27
C LEU A 32 5.97 -1.57 -6.42
N PHE A 33 5.79 -0.36 -6.92
CA PHE A 33 4.87 -0.14 -8.04
C PHE A 33 5.29 -0.96 -9.26
N SER A 34 6.58 -0.98 -9.57
CA SER A 34 7.10 -1.79 -10.68
C SER A 34 6.86 -3.27 -10.45
N GLU A 35 7.05 -3.74 -9.24
CA GLU A 35 6.82 -5.15 -8.91
C GLU A 35 5.34 -5.51 -9.06
N LEU A 36 4.44 -4.66 -8.59
CA LEU A 36 3.00 -4.92 -8.65
C LEU A 36 2.46 -4.95 -10.08
N GLU A 37 3.10 -4.26 -11.00
CA GLU A 37 2.71 -4.32 -12.41
C GLU A 37 2.73 -5.74 -12.96
N ASN A 38 3.69 -6.54 -12.51
CA ASN A 38 3.86 -7.93 -12.96
C ASN A 38 3.36 -8.94 -11.95
N ASN A 39 3.31 -8.58 -10.67
CA ASN A 39 2.86 -9.43 -9.58
C ASN A 39 1.82 -8.68 -8.75
N PRO A 40 0.58 -8.58 -9.26
CA PRO A 40 -0.45 -7.76 -8.58
C PRO A 40 -0.89 -8.33 -7.24
N ILE A 41 -0.79 -9.63 -7.06
CA ILE A 41 -1.21 -10.28 -5.82
C ILE A 41 0.03 -10.46 -4.94
N LYS A 42 0.17 -9.56 -3.98
CA LYS A 42 1.32 -9.54 -3.09
C LYS A 42 0.85 -9.20 -1.69
N GLY A 43 1.39 -9.91 -0.71
CA GLY A 43 1.07 -9.64 0.69
C GLY A 43 0.08 -10.62 1.26
N ILE A 44 -0.49 -10.27 2.41
CA ILE A 44 -1.41 -11.11 3.16
C ILE A 44 -2.84 -10.81 2.72
N PRO A 45 -3.59 -11.82 2.23
CA PRO A 45 -4.98 -11.57 1.83
C PRO A 45 -5.86 -11.26 3.03
N LEU A 46 -6.69 -10.21 2.89
CA LEU A 46 -7.64 -9.80 3.92
C LEU A 46 -9.09 -10.09 3.52
N GLY A 47 -9.28 -10.75 2.37
CA GLY A 47 -10.60 -11.02 1.83
C GLY A 47 -11.02 -9.94 0.84
N ASN A 48 -11.98 -10.27 -0.02
CA ASN A 48 -12.56 -9.33 -1.01
C ASN A 48 -11.52 -8.64 -1.89
N ASN A 49 -10.47 -9.39 -2.27
CA ASN A 49 -9.39 -8.88 -3.13
C ASN A 49 -8.55 -7.77 -2.49
N VAL A 50 -8.59 -7.65 -1.17
CA VAL A 50 -7.76 -6.71 -0.42
C VAL A 50 -6.54 -7.44 0.13
N TYR A 51 -5.37 -6.81 0.02
CA TYR A 51 -4.11 -7.38 0.49
C TYR A 51 -3.35 -6.37 1.34
N LYS A 52 -2.66 -6.87 2.35
CA LYS A 52 -1.78 -6.05 3.19
C LYS A 52 -0.33 -6.37 2.81
N ILE A 53 0.36 -5.38 2.29
CA ILE A 53 1.74 -5.52 1.82
C ILE A 53 2.69 -4.93 2.86
N ARG A 54 3.70 -5.71 3.24
CA ARG A 54 4.75 -5.23 4.14
C ARG A 54 5.88 -4.64 3.30
N LEU A 55 6.30 -3.43 3.64
CA LEU A 55 7.36 -2.74 2.91
C LEU A 55 8.44 -2.31 3.90
N ALA A 56 9.67 -2.77 3.66
CA ALA A 56 10.80 -2.32 4.47
C ALA A 56 11.13 -0.86 4.10
N ILE A 57 11.43 -0.06 5.10
CA ILE A 57 11.87 1.32 4.92
C ILE A 57 13.31 1.40 5.38
N ALA A 58 14.26 1.49 4.42
CA ALA A 58 15.69 1.45 4.73
C ALA A 58 16.11 2.57 5.70
N SER A 59 15.59 3.78 5.48
CA SER A 59 15.92 4.92 6.34
C SER A 59 15.35 4.80 7.75
N LYS A 60 14.46 3.81 8.00
CA LYS A 60 13.92 3.54 9.31
C LYS A 60 14.73 2.49 10.06
N ASN A 61 15.53 1.71 9.34
CA ASN A 61 16.45 0.70 9.90
C ASN A 61 15.76 -0.44 10.69
N LYS A 62 14.55 -0.82 10.30
CA LYS A 62 13.81 -1.84 11.05
C LYS A 62 13.31 -3.01 10.22
N GLY A 63 13.70 -3.09 8.94
CA GLY A 63 13.26 -4.15 8.06
C GLY A 63 11.76 -4.16 7.84
N LYS A 64 11.24 -5.26 7.30
CA LYS A 64 9.81 -5.36 6.96
C LYS A 64 8.90 -5.31 8.17
N SER A 65 9.32 -5.90 9.29
CA SER A 65 8.50 -5.96 10.49
C SER A 65 8.24 -4.59 11.09
N GLY A 66 9.20 -3.66 10.93
CA GLY A 66 9.07 -2.30 11.47
C GLY A 66 8.87 -1.24 10.40
N GLY A 67 8.68 -1.64 9.15
CA GLY A 67 8.53 -0.68 8.05
C GLY A 67 7.11 -0.14 7.91
N ALA A 68 6.64 -0.10 6.66
CA ALA A 68 5.29 0.36 6.36
C ALA A 68 4.38 -0.80 6.02
N ARG A 69 3.08 -0.54 6.11
CA ARG A 69 2.02 -1.43 5.63
C ARG A 69 1.23 -0.69 4.58
N ILE A 70 0.98 -1.38 3.46
CA ILE A 70 0.24 -0.80 2.34
C ILE A 70 -0.96 -1.68 2.06
N LEU A 71 -2.13 -1.07 1.89
CA LEU A 71 -3.34 -1.79 1.54
C LEU A 71 -3.62 -1.64 0.05
N SER A 72 -3.79 -2.79 -0.61
CA SER A 72 -4.10 -2.84 -2.02
C SER A 72 -5.44 -3.51 -2.27
N PHE A 73 -6.12 -3.10 -3.33
CA PHE A 73 -7.33 -3.71 -3.81
C PHE A 73 -7.10 -4.12 -5.27
N VAL A 74 -7.14 -5.43 -5.54
CA VAL A 74 -6.84 -5.93 -6.87
C VAL A 74 -8.12 -5.99 -7.70
N LYS A 75 -8.18 -5.18 -8.76
CA LYS A 75 -9.34 -5.09 -9.65
C LYS A 75 -9.03 -5.94 -10.89
N VAL A 76 -9.32 -7.23 -10.79
CA VAL A 76 -8.93 -8.20 -11.81
C VAL A 76 -9.50 -7.88 -13.19
N LEU A 77 -10.80 -7.56 -13.26
CA LEU A 77 -11.45 -7.28 -14.54
C LEU A 77 -10.89 -6.04 -15.24
N GLU A 78 -10.38 -5.09 -14.47
CA GLU A 78 -9.81 -3.86 -15.01
C GLU A 78 -8.30 -3.92 -15.15
N THR A 79 -7.70 -5.03 -14.77
CA THR A 79 -6.25 -5.23 -14.78
C THR A 79 -5.56 -4.08 -14.05
N ALA A 80 -6.02 -3.80 -12.83
CA ALA A 80 -5.54 -2.68 -12.02
C ALA A 80 -5.36 -3.07 -10.56
N VAL A 81 -4.37 -2.44 -9.91
CA VAL A 81 -4.16 -2.54 -8.48
C VAL A 81 -4.35 -1.15 -7.91
N LEU A 82 -5.29 -1.02 -7.00
CA LEU A 82 -5.56 0.25 -6.33
C LEU A 82 -4.89 0.24 -4.97
N LEU A 83 -3.97 1.19 -4.74
CA LEU A 83 -3.35 1.36 -3.43
C LEU A 83 -4.13 2.45 -2.71
N PHE A 84 -4.69 2.14 -1.55
CA PHE A 84 -5.62 3.04 -0.88
C PHE A 84 -5.24 3.45 0.54
N ALA A 85 -4.21 2.85 1.11
CA ALA A 85 -3.71 3.26 2.42
C ALA A 85 -2.26 2.86 2.59
N ILE A 86 -1.52 3.69 3.33
CA ILE A 86 -0.16 3.37 3.76
C ILE A 86 0.03 3.94 5.16
N TYR A 87 0.61 3.16 6.05
CA TYR A 87 0.90 3.62 7.40
C TYR A 87 2.20 3.01 7.91
N SER A 88 2.82 3.69 8.85
CA SER A 88 4.03 3.21 9.51
C SER A 88 3.64 2.27 10.64
N LYS A 89 4.30 1.12 10.73
CA LYS A 89 4.02 0.12 11.76
C LYS A 89 4.16 0.70 13.18
N GLY A 90 5.11 1.61 13.38
CA GLY A 90 5.32 2.22 14.70
C GLY A 90 4.24 3.20 15.11
N GLU A 91 3.53 3.78 14.14
CA GLU A 91 2.49 4.77 14.42
C GLU A 91 1.12 4.13 14.55
N ARG A 92 0.96 2.95 13.96
CA ARG A 92 -0.33 2.30 13.90
C ARG A 92 -0.13 0.81 13.68
N GLU A 93 -0.85 -0.03 14.42
CA GLU A 93 -0.70 -1.48 14.31
C GLU A 93 -1.47 -2.07 13.13
N SER A 94 -2.69 -1.62 12.90
CA SER A 94 -3.53 -2.18 11.85
C SER A 94 -4.66 -1.22 11.50
N ILE A 95 -5.38 -1.57 10.44
CA ILE A 95 -6.60 -0.86 10.03
C ILE A 95 -7.76 -1.82 10.18
N SER A 96 -8.85 -1.36 10.76
CA SER A 96 -10.04 -2.19 10.98
C SER A 96 -10.76 -2.47 9.65
N GLN A 97 -11.53 -3.56 9.61
CA GLN A 97 -12.32 -3.90 8.44
C GLN A 97 -13.28 -2.77 8.06
N LYS A 98 -13.88 -2.13 9.07
CA LYS A 98 -14.78 -1.00 8.84
C LYS A 98 -14.08 0.16 8.14
N GLU A 99 -12.87 0.48 8.58
CA GLU A 99 -12.10 1.57 7.97
C GLU A 99 -11.69 1.23 6.54
N ILE A 100 -11.32 -0.02 6.29
CA ILE A 100 -11.01 -0.49 4.94
C ILE A 100 -12.20 -0.28 4.02
N GLU A 101 -13.39 -0.67 4.47
CA GLU A 101 -14.62 -0.51 3.69
C GLU A 101 -14.93 0.96 3.42
N GLN A 102 -14.73 1.83 4.41
CA GLN A 102 -14.95 3.26 4.24
C GLN A 102 -14.01 3.85 3.19
N LEU A 103 -12.73 3.50 3.25
CA LEU A 103 -11.75 4.02 2.31
C LEU A 103 -12.04 3.57 0.88
N LEU A 104 -12.45 2.31 0.70
CA LEU A 104 -12.81 1.82 -0.62
C LEU A 104 -14.09 2.45 -1.13
N ASN A 105 -15.09 2.64 -0.26
CA ASN A 105 -16.35 3.27 -0.65
C ASN A 105 -16.16 4.72 -1.12
N GLU A 106 -15.24 5.46 -0.49
CA GLU A 106 -14.94 6.82 -0.90
C GLU A 106 -14.38 6.87 -2.31
N TYR A 107 -13.63 5.85 -2.70
CA TYR A 107 -13.07 5.77 -4.05
C TYR A 107 -14.11 5.27 -5.06
N LEU A 108 -14.84 4.25 -4.68
CA LEU A 108 -15.82 3.60 -5.55
C LEU A 108 -17.12 4.40 -5.61
#